data_27a7f4624b4b98f6c5587cf6f7ec1fb6
#
_entry.id   27a7f4624b4b98f6c5587cf6f7ec1fb6
#
_cell.length_a   1.000
_cell.length_b   1.000
_cell.length_c   1.000
_cell.angle_alpha   90.00
_cell.angle_beta   90.00
_cell.angle_gamma   90.00
#
_symmetry.space_group_name_H-M   'P 1'
#
loop_
_entity.id
_entity.type
_entity.pdbx_description
1 polymer ?
#
loop_
_entity_poly.entity_id
_entity_poly.type
_entity_poly.pdbx_seq_one_letter_code
_entity_poly.pdbx_strand_id
1 'polypeptide(L)'
;QLESKTEMFETGIKVIDLLTPYVKGGKIGLFGGAGVGKTVLIQEMIYRVAENFGGVSVFAGVGERTREGNDLFLEMTETGVINKTALVFGQMDEPPGTRLRVALSALTMAEYFRDVQKQDVLLFIDNIFRFTQAGSEVSTLLGRMPSAVGYQPTLADEMGQLQERITSTRGHSITSMQAIYVPADDITDPAPHTTFAHLDATTVLSRPISELGIYPAVDPLDSTSRILDPRYIGEHHFKVANRIKQILQRYKDLQDIIAILGIDELSEEDRILVGRARRIQRFL
;
A
#
# COMPACT_ATOMS: atom_id res chain seq x y z
N GLN A 1 -23.95 -5.69 8.46
CA GLN A 1 -24.40 -4.75 7.42
C GLN A 1 -23.22 -3.91 6.96
N LEU A 2 -23.08 -3.72 5.64
CA LEU A 2 -22.01 -2.94 5.06
C LEU A 2 -22.21 -1.45 5.31
N GLU A 3 -21.11 -0.74 5.52
CA GLU A 3 -21.10 0.72 5.66
C GLU A 3 -20.82 1.34 4.28
N SER A 4 -21.69 2.26 3.85
CA SER A 4 -21.56 2.93 2.56
C SER A 4 -20.85 4.30 2.63
N LYS A 5 -20.60 4.79 3.84
CA LYS A 5 -19.97 6.10 4.04
C LYS A 5 -18.48 6.07 3.75
N THR A 6 -18.02 6.97 2.88
CA THR A 6 -16.58 7.16 2.61
C THR A 6 -15.99 8.11 3.64
N GLU A 7 -14.98 7.62 4.37
CA GLU A 7 -14.28 8.37 5.41
C GLU A 7 -12.78 8.25 5.21
N MET A 8 -12.06 9.35 5.40
CA MET A 8 -10.61 9.38 5.29
C MET A 8 -9.97 8.64 6.47
N PHE A 9 -9.00 7.79 6.17
CA PHE A 9 -8.16 7.12 7.16
C PHE A 9 -6.89 7.96 7.39
N GLU A 10 -6.82 8.66 8.50
CA GLU A 10 -5.66 9.49 8.84
C GLU A 10 -4.50 8.63 9.33
N THR A 11 -3.42 8.62 8.56
CA THR A 11 -2.21 7.85 8.89
C THR A 11 -1.26 8.61 9.80
N GLY A 12 -1.37 9.95 9.84
CA GLY A 12 -0.40 10.83 10.49
C GLY A 12 0.90 11.03 9.70
N ILE A 13 1.00 10.46 8.53
CA ILE A 13 2.13 10.64 7.60
C ILE A 13 1.77 11.73 6.61
N LYS A 14 2.48 12.86 6.65
CA LYS A 14 2.11 14.09 5.93
C LYS A 14 1.91 13.90 4.43
N VAL A 15 2.85 13.25 3.76
CA VAL A 15 2.79 13.04 2.31
C VAL A 15 1.58 12.20 1.90
N ILE A 16 1.23 11.22 2.69
CA ILE A 16 0.07 10.35 2.44
C ILE A 16 -1.23 11.13 2.68
N ASP A 17 -1.38 11.69 3.86
CA ASP A 17 -2.64 12.32 4.25
C ASP A 17 -2.96 13.57 3.42
N LEU A 18 -1.94 14.31 3.01
CA LEU A 18 -2.11 15.52 2.21
C LEU A 18 -2.34 15.23 0.72
N LEU A 19 -1.52 14.37 0.12
CA LEU A 19 -1.45 14.22 -1.34
C LEU A 19 -2.11 12.94 -1.86
N THR A 20 -2.13 11.87 -1.07
CA THR A 20 -2.70 10.58 -1.47
C THR A 20 -3.45 9.93 -0.31
N PRO A 21 -4.50 10.58 0.22
CA PRO A 21 -5.18 10.11 1.41
C PRO A 21 -5.81 8.74 1.24
N TYR A 22 -5.81 7.96 2.31
CA TYR A 22 -6.40 6.62 2.35
C TYR A 22 -7.87 6.65 2.76
N VAL A 23 -8.59 5.65 2.30
CA VAL A 23 -10.01 5.42 2.65
C VAL A 23 -10.09 4.43 3.81
N LYS A 24 -10.82 4.77 4.84
CA LYS A 24 -11.14 3.84 5.92
C LYS A 24 -11.99 2.69 5.38
N GLY A 25 -11.54 1.46 5.60
CA GLY A 25 -12.14 0.29 4.99
C GLY A 25 -11.75 0.08 3.53
N GLY A 26 -10.83 0.86 3.01
CA GLY A 26 -10.34 0.78 1.64
C GLY A 26 -9.16 -0.16 1.46
N LYS A 27 -8.77 -0.32 0.21
CA LYS A 27 -7.68 -1.19 -0.23
C LYS A 27 -6.57 -0.33 -0.83
N ILE A 28 -5.39 -0.42 -0.25
CA ILE A 28 -4.22 0.37 -0.65
C ILE A 28 -3.17 -0.57 -1.24
N GLY A 29 -2.72 -0.27 -2.46
CA GLY A 29 -1.58 -0.95 -3.06
C GLY A 29 -0.28 -0.27 -2.69
N LEU A 30 0.69 -1.04 -2.20
CA LEU A 30 2.03 -0.55 -1.86
C LEU A 30 3.03 -1.10 -2.88
N PHE A 31 3.64 -0.21 -3.64
CA PHE A 31 4.64 -0.54 -4.65
C PHE A 31 6.00 -0.06 -4.19
N GLY A 32 7.00 -0.89 -4.34
CA GLY A 32 8.37 -0.50 -4.04
C GLY A 32 9.32 -1.68 -4.07
N GLY A 33 10.54 -1.42 -4.49
CA GLY A 33 11.60 -2.41 -4.48
C GLY A 33 12.18 -2.64 -3.08
N ALA A 34 13.18 -3.49 -3.00
CA ALA A 34 13.91 -3.73 -1.76
C ALA A 34 14.67 -2.47 -1.32
N GLY A 35 14.73 -2.22 -0.02
CA GLY A 35 15.54 -1.16 0.56
C GLY A 35 14.99 0.26 0.44
N VAL A 36 13.70 0.43 0.10
CA VAL A 36 13.05 1.75 -0.01
C VAL A 36 12.18 2.11 1.21
N GLY A 37 12.30 1.39 2.32
CA GLY A 37 11.62 1.70 3.55
C GLY A 37 10.20 1.13 3.70
N LYS A 38 9.85 0.10 2.93
CA LYS A 38 8.54 -0.57 3.02
C LYS A 38 8.24 -1.06 4.44
N THR A 39 9.16 -1.78 5.06
CA THR A 39 8.98 -2.33 6.41
C THR A 39 8.82 -1.23 7.45
N VAL A 40 9.60 -0.17 7.36
CA VAL A 40 9.51 0.98 8.28
C VAL A 40 8.14 1.66 8.15
N LEU A 41 7.64 1.84 6.93
CA LEU A 41 6.31 2.40 6.70
C LEU A 41 5.21 1.53 7.32
N ILE A 42 5.29 0.22 7.15
CA ILE A 42 4.33 -0.74 7.72
C ILE A 42 4.33 -0.66 9.25
N GLN A 43 5.50 -0.67 9.89
CA GLN A 43 5.63 -0.57 11.34
C GLN A 43 5.09 0.75 11.87
N GLU A 44 5.36 1.86 11.21
CA GLU A 44 4.86 3.18 11.58
C GLU A 44 3.33 3.22 11.53
N MET A 45 2.72 2.63 10.51
CA MET A 45 1.27 2.56 10.40
C MET A 45 0.64 1.68 11.49
N ILE A 46 1.25 0.53 11.80
CA ILE A 46 0.79 -0.33 12.91
C ILE A 46 0.82 0.44 14.22
N TYR A 47 1.91 1.13 14.50
CA TYR A 47 2.07 1.94 15.70
C TYR A 47 0.98 3.02 15.80
N ARG A 48 0.73 3.74 14.72
CA ARG A 48 -0.27 4.82 14.70
C ARG A 48 -1.69 4.32 14.86
N VAL A 49 -2.02 3.17 14.27
CA VAL A 49 -3.34 2.54 14.47
C VAL A 49 -3.52 2.11 15.93
N ALA A 50 -2.52 1.51 16.56
CA ALA A 50 -2.59 1.10 17.96
C ALA A 50 -2.73 2.28 18.91
N GLU A 51 -1.93 3.35 18.70
CA GLU A 51 -1.89 4.50 19.61
C GLU A 51 -3.09 5.45 19.43
N ASN A 52 -3.47 5.75 18.16
CA ASN A 52 -4.46 6.78 17.88
C ASN A 52 -5.89 6.26 17.82
N PHE A 53 -6.09 5.01 17.41
CA PHE A 53 -7.43 4.44 17.19
C PHE A 53 -7.76 3.26 18.09
N GLY A 54 -6.80 2.83 18.93
CA GLY A 54 -6.97 1.66 19.79
C GLY A 54 -7.23 0.37 19.01
N GLY A 55 -6.91 0.37 17.71
CA GLY A 55 -7.14 -0.74 16.81
C GLY A 55 -6.06 -1.80 16.89
N VAL A 56 -6.28 -2.88 16.14
CA VAL A 56 -5.33 -3.99 16.00
C VAL A 56 -4.91 -4.15 14.55
N SER A 57 -3.80 -4.83 14.34
CA SER A 57 -3.27 -5.12 13.00
C SER A 57 -3.12 -6.61 12.80
N VAL A 58 -3.33 -7.06 11.57
CA VAL A 58 -3.06 -8.43 11.14
C VAL A 58 -2.09 -8.35 9.97
N PHE A 59 -0.99 -9.06 10.06
CA PHE A 59 0.01 -9.13 9.00
C PHE A 59 -0.02 -10.53 8.39
N ALA A 60 -0.33 -10.62 7.10
CA ALA A 60 -0.32 -11.85 6.33
C ALA A 60 0.96 -11.90 5.49
N GLY A 61 1.90 -12.75 5.87
CA GLY A 61 3.10 -13.05 5.09
C GLY A 61 2.82 -14.17 4.12
N VAL A 62 2.59 -13.85 2.86
CA VAL A 62 2.24 -14.81 1.80
C VAL A 62 3.47 -15.11 0.96
N GLY A 63 4.00 -16.32 1.10
CA GLY A 63 5.18 -16.76 0.35
C GLY A 63 6.47 -16.05 0.74
N GLU A 64 6.53 -15.50 1.95
CA GLU A 64 7.71 -14.84 2.50
C GLU A 64 8.84 -15.82 2.80
N ARG A 65 10.07 -15.33 2.79
CA ARG A 65 11.22 -16.09 3.28
C ARG A 65 11.14 -16.19 4.79
N THR A 66 11.49 -17.36 5.33
CA THR A 66 11.50 -17.63 6.79
C THR A 66 12.30 -16.61 7.56
N ARG A 67 13.46 -16.19 7.02
CA ARG A 67 14.31 -15.17 7.62
C ARG A 67 13.60 -13.82 7.73
N GLU A 68 12.95 -13.37 6.66
CA GLU A 68 12.22 -12.08 6.64
C GLU A 68 11.08 -12.06 7.65
N GLY A 69 10.33 -13.15 7.77
CA GLY A 69 9.27 -13.29 8.77
C GLY A 69 9.82 -13.23 10.19
N ASN A 70 10.93 -13.89 10.46
CA ASN A 70 11.57 -13.85 11.78
C ASN A 70 12.12 -12.46 12.11
N ASP A 71 12.77 -11.80 11.16
CA ASP A 71 13.29 -10.46 11.33
C ASP A 71 12.15 -9.46 11.65
N LEU A 72 11.03 -9.55 10.94
CA LEU A 72 9.84 -8.73 11.20
C LEU A 72 9.30 -8.95 12.61
N PHE A 73 9.20 -10.21 13.04
CA PHE A 73 8.77 -10.54 14.41
C PHE A 73 9.67 -9.91 15.47
N LEU A 74 10.98 -10.01 15.29
CA LEU A 74 11.96 -9.44 16.22
C LEU A 74 11.86 -7.90 16.26
N GLU A 75 11.79 -7.25 15.11
CA GLU A 75 11.64 -5.80 15.01
C GLU A 75 10.34 -5.30 15.66
N MET A 76 9.23 -5.99 15.43
CA MET A 76 7.96 -5.66 16.07
C MET A 76 7.98 -5.86 17.59
N THR A 77 8.73 -6.84 18.07
CA THR A 77 8.91 -7.08 19.49
C THR A 77 9.73 -5.96 20.12
N GLU A 78 10.82 -5.53 19.48
CA GLU A 78 11.68 -4.43 19.96
C GLU A 78 10.94 -3.09 19.98
N THR A 79 10.11 -2.82 18.98
CA THR A 79 9.32 -1.58 18.89
C THR A 79 8.05 -1.61 19.76
N GLY A 80 7.71 -2.76 20.34
CA GLY A 80 6.55 -2.91 21.22
C GLY A 80 5.19 -3.03 20.52
N VAL A 81 5.14 -3.04 19.19
CA VAL A 81 3.88 -3.13 18.46
C VAL A 81 3.32 -4.56 18.34
N ILE A 82 4.13 -5.56 18.71
CA ILE A 82 3.71 -6.98 18.62
C ILE A 82 2.46 -7.30 19.45
N ASN A 83 2.25 -6.60 20.56
CA ASN A 83 1.11 -6.82 21.45
C ASN A 83 -0.24 -6.45 20.82
N LYS A 84 -0.22 -5.68 19.72
CA LYS A 84 -1.40 -5.23 18.97
C LYS A 84 -1.44 -5.81 17.56
N THR A 85 -0.61 -6.83 17.27
CA THR A 85 -0.46 -7.39 15.93
C THR A 85 -0.56 -8.90 15.97
N ALA A 86 -1.37 -9.46 15.05
CA ALA A 86 -1.37 -10.89 14.76
C ALA A 86 -0.52 -11.14 13.51
N LEU A 87 0.46 -12.02 13.60
CA LEU A 87 1.31 -12.42 12.48
C LEU A 87 0.86 -13.79 11.96
N VAL A 88 0.54 -13.85 10.67
CA VAL A 88 0.06 -15.07 10.02
C VAL A 88 0.93 -15.33 8.80
N PHE A 89 1.75 -16.39 8.87
CA PHE A 89 2.72 -16.69 7.82
C PHE A 89 2.39 -17.99 7.09
N GLY A 90 2.40 -17.93 5.76
CA GLY A 90 2.51 -19.07 4.88
C GLY A 90 3.78 -18.91 4.05
N GLN A 91 4.89 -19.44 4.54
CA GLN A 91 6.22 -19.16 4.02
C GLN A 91 6.47 -19.85 2.68
N MET A 92 7.55 -19.47 1.99
CA MET A 92 7.79 -19.91 0.61
C MET A 92 8.08 -21.41 0.47
N ASP A 93 8.51 -22.07 1.54
CA ASP A 93 8.76 -23.52 1.61
C ASP A 93 7.50 -24.33 1.90
N GLU A 94 6.39 -23.69 2.23
CA GLU A 94 5.11 -24.35 2.46
C GLU A 94 4.45 -24.81 1.15
N PRO A 95 3.57 -25.83 1.20
CA PRO A 95 2.82 -26.27 0.03
C PRO A 95 1.96 -25.14 -0.57
N PRO A 96 1.68 -25.17 -1.89
CA PRO A 96 0.90 -24.10 -2.53
C PRO A 96 -0.50 -23.92 -1.96
N GLY A 97 -1.15 -24.97 -1.47
CA GLY A 97 -2.44 -24.87 -0.80
C GLY A 97 -2.37 -24.05 0.49
N THR A 98 -1.32 -24.21 1.27
CA THR A 98 -1.06 -23.41 2.48
C THR A 98 -0.81 -21.94 2.13
N ARG A 99 0.04 -21.70 1.14
CA ARG A 99 0.36 -20.34 0.69
C ARG A 99 -0.86 -19.62 0.11
N LEU A 100 -1.75 -20.34 -0.57
CA LEU A 100 -3.02 -19.79 -1.06
C LEU A 100 -3.97 -19.43 0.09
N ARG A 101 -4.04 -20.25 1.11
CA ARG A 101 -5.00 -20.08 2.22
C ARG A 101 -4.56 -19.09 3.29
N VAL A 102 -3.28 -18.78 3.42
CA VAL A 102 -2.78 -17.94 4.49
C VAL A 102 -3.41 -16.53 4.48
N ALA A 103 -3.57 -15.92 3.31
CA ALA A 103 -4.21 -14.62 3.18
C ALA A 103 -5.68 -14.65 3.63
N LEU A 104 -6.41 -15.71 3.26
CA LEU A 104 -7.80 -15.91 3.68
C LEU A 104 -7.91 -16.17 5.18
N SER A 105 -6.97 -16.91 5.77
CA SER A 105 -6.91 -17.13 7.21
C SER A 105 -6.66 -15.84 7.98
N ALA A 106 -5.72 -15.03 7.51
CA ALA A 106 -5.44 -13.71 8.09
C ALA A 106 -6.68 -12.79 7.99
N LEU A 107 -7.36 -12.81 6.86
CA LEU A 107 -8.59 -12.05 6.66
C LEU A 107 -9.69 -12.49 7.61
N THR A 108 -9.84 -13.79 7.85
CA THR A 108 -10.80 -14.32 8.83
C THR A 108 -10.51 -13.82 10.25
N MET A 109 -9.24 -13.76 10.64
CA MET A 109 -8.84 -13.16 11.91
C MET A 109 -9.18 -11.67 11.97
N ALA A 110 -8.92 -10.94 10.89
CA ALA A 110 -9.27 -9.53 10.78
C ALA A 110 -10.78 -9.30 10.90
N GLU A 111 -11.59 -10.12 10.25
CA GLU A 111 -13.05 -10.08 10.37
C GLU A 111 -13.53 -10.37 11.79
N TYR A 112 -12.90 -11.29 12.50
CA TYR A 112 -13.20 -11.56 13.92
C TYR A 112 -12.95 -10.32 14.79
N PHE A 113 -11.79 -9.67 14.63
CA PHE A 113 -11.49 -8.44 15.38
C PHE A 113 -12.46 -7.30 15.05
N ARG A 114 -12.86 -7.18 13.79
CA ARG A 114 -13.83 -6.17 13.37
C ARG A 114 -15.23 -6.43 13.92
N ASP A 115 -15.74 -7.65 13.75
CA ASP A 115 -17.15 -7.99 13.96
C ASP A 115 -17.47 -8.42 15.38
N VAL A 116 -16.58 -9.19 16.01
CA VAL A 116 -16.80 -9.75 17.36
C VAL A 116 -16.17 -8.85 18.43
N GLN A 117 -14.92 -8.46 18.27
CA GLN A 117 -14.24 -7.58 19.22
C GLN A 117 -14.51 -6.10 18.98
N LYS A 118 -15.17 -5.76 17.88
CA LYS A 118 -15.56 -4.39 17.51
C LYS A 118 -14.41 -3.40 17.55
N GLN A 119 -13.34 -3.75 16.81
CA GLN A 119 -12.15 -2.94 16.65
C GLN A 119 -11.93 -2.61 15.18
N ASP A 120 -11.34 -1.45 14.92
CA ASP A 120 -10.82 -1.14 13.59
C ASP A 120 -9.55 -1.95 13.35
N VAL A 121 -9.43 -2.52 12.16
CA VAL A 121 -8.35 -3.45 11.82
C VAL A 121 -7.55 -2.91 10.64
N LEU A 122 -6.24 -2.99 10.74
CA LEU A 122 -5.30 -2.76 9.65
C LEU A 122 -4.75 -4.11 9.21
N LEU A 123 -5.04 -4.48 7.96
CA LEU A 123 -4.62 -5.75 7.37
C LEU A 123 -3.48 -5.49 6.39
N PHE A 124 -2.32 -6.10 6.64
CA PHE A 124 -1.20 -6.09 5.70
C PHE A 124 -1.11 -7.43 4.99
N ILE A 125 -0.94 -7.40 3.67
CA ILE A 125 -0.69 -8.59 2.87
C ILE A 125 0.63 -8.38 2.12
N ASP A 126 1.62 -9.14 2.47
CA ASP A 126 2.92 -9.10 1.80
C ASP A 126 3.27 -10.51 1.33
N ASN A 127 3.11 -10.85 0.11
CA ASN A 127 2.79 -9.97 -1.03
C ASN A 127 1.61 -10.60 -1.79
N ILE A 128 0.72 -9.79 -2.33
CA ILE A 128 -0.49 -10.28 -3.02
C ILE A 128 -0.17 -11.09 -4.29
N PHE A 129 0.96 -10.84 -4.94
CA PHE A 129 1.42 -11.62 -6.08
C PHE A 129 1.67 -13.10 -5.69
N ARG A 130 2.16 -13.36 -4.48
CA ARG A 130 2.40 -14.71 -3.98
C ARG A 130 1.10 -15.49 -3.77
N PHE A 131 0.04 -14.81 -3.38
CA PHE A 131 -1.31 -15.40 -3.34
C PHE A 131 -1.74 -15.86 -4.74
N THR A 132 -1.58 -15.03 -5.73
CA THR A 132 -1.88 -15.35 -7.13
C THR A 132 -1.01 -16.51 -7.65
N GLN A 133 0.28 -16.50 -7.36
CA GLN A 133 1.21 -17.56 -7.75
C GLN A 133 0.84 -18.90 -7.12
N ALA A 134 0.50 -18.91 -5.84
CA ALA A 134 0.05 -20.12 -5.15
C ALA A 134 -1.24 -20.67 -5.76
N GLY A 135 -2.17 -19.81 -6.14
CA GLY A 135 -3.39 -20.20 -6.86
C GLY A 135 -3.10 -20.83 -8.22
N SER A 136 -2.11 -20.30 -8.96
CA SER A 136 -1.65 -20.91 -10.22
C SER A 136 -1.08 -22.32 -10.02
N GLU A 137 -0.26 -22.52 -8.99
CA GLU A 137 0.30 -23.83 -8.68
C GLU A 137 -0.79 -24.84 -8.29
N VAL A 138 -1.77 -24.45 -7.48
CA VAL A 138 -2.92 -25.29 -7.11
C VAL A 138 -3.75 -25.66 -8.36
N SER A 139 -4.01 -24.69 -9.22
CA SER A 139 -4.76 -24.92 -10.46
C SER A 139 -4.08 -25.92 -11.38
N THR A 140 -2.77 -25.84 -11.50
CA THR A 140 -1.96 -26.82 -12.26
C THR A 140 -2.05 -28.23 -11.65
N LEU A 141 -1.94 -28.34 -10.34
CA LEU A 141 -2.08 -29.63 -9.63
C LEU A 141 -3.47 -30.25 -9.81
N LEU A 142 -4.51 -29.43 -9.96
CA LEU A 142 -5.87 -29.89 -10.24
C LEU A 142 -6.12 -30.19 -11.72
N GLY A 143 -5.12 -30.04 -12.59
CA GLY A 143 -5.22 -30.33 -14.00
C GLY A 143 -6.01 -29.32 -14.83
N ARG A 144 -6.23 -28.11 -14.31
CA ARG A 144 -6.91 -27.03 -15.03
C ARG A 144 -6.00 -26.45 -16.12
N MET A 145 -6.58 -26.16 -17.28
CA MET A 145 -5.84 -25.53 -18.37
C MET A 145 -5.49 -24.09 -18.01
N PRO A 146 -4.19 -23.68 -18.05
CA PRO A 146 -3.80 -22.32 -17.75
C PRO A 146 -4.28 -21.34 -18.82
N SER A 147 -4.39 -20.05 -18.47
CA SER A 147 -4.62 -18.97 -19.41
C SER A 147 -3.40 -18.75 -20.31
N ALA A 148 -3.52 -17.84 -21.31
CA ALA A 148 -2.48 -17.55 -22.28
C ALA A 148 -1.12 -17.13 -21.68
N VAL A 149 -1.11 -16.58 -20.43
CA VAL A 149 0.11 -16.15 -19.72
C VAL A 149 0.45 -17.05 -18.53
N GLY A 150 -0.15 -18.23 -18.44
CA GLY A 150 0.16 -19.22 -17.43
C GLY A 150 -0.58 -19.09 -16.09
N TYR A 151 -1.40 -18.07 -15.91
CA TYR A 151 -2.22 -17.91 -14.71
C TYR A 151 -3.46 -18.82 -14.75
N GLN A 152 -4.01 -19.11 -13.57
CA GLN A 152 -5.23 -19.91 -13.43
C GLN A 152 -6.44 -19.22 -14.06
N PRO A 153 -7.38 -19.97 -14.66
CA PRO A 153 -8.58 -19.38 -15.27
C PRO A 153 -9.51 -18.73 -14.22
N THR A 154 -9.38 -19.08 -12.95
CA THR A 154 -10.16 -18.57 -11.82
C THR A 154 -9.51 -17.39 -11.12
N LEU A 155 -8.47 -16.77 -11.70
CA LEU A 155 -7.70 -15.68 -11.08
C LEU A 155 -8.59 -14.52 -10.60
N ALA A 156 -9.49 -14.04 -11.42
CA ALA A 156 -10.39 -12.93 -11.08
C ALA A 156 -11.33 -13.30 -9.94
N ASP A 157 -11.87 -14.52 -9.93
CA ASP A 157 -12.75 -14.99 -8.87
C ASP A 157 -12.00 -15.17 -7.54
N GLU A 158 -10.81 -15.75 -7.56
CA GLU A 158 -9.97 -15.92 -6.37
C GLU A 158 -9.58 -14.57 -5.76
N MET A 159 -9.15 -13.64 -6.60
CA MET A 159 -8.83 -12.29 -6.18
C MET A 159 -10.07 -11.55 -5.65
N GLY A 160 -11.21 -11.69 -6.31
CA GLY A 160 -12.48 -11.11 -5.89
C GLY A 160 -12.93 -11.63 -4.53
N GLN A 161 -12.82 -12.95 -4.29
CA GLN A 161 -13.16 -13.55 -2.99
C GLN A 161 -12.34 -12.96 -1.84
N LEU A 162 -11.05 -12.71 -2.06
CA LEU A 162 -10.20 -12.07 -1.08
C LEU A 162 -10.57 -10.59 -0.92
N GLN A 163 -10.60 -9.84 -2.01
CA GLN A 163 -10.72 -8.38 -1.99
C GLN A 163 -12.08 -7.89 -1.53
N GLU A 164 -13.16 -8.52 -1.92
CA GLU A 164 -14.53 -8.10 -1.56
C GLU A 164 -14.86 -8.28 -0.07
N ARG A 165 -14.15 -9.14 0.63
CA ARG A 165 -14.29 -9.30 2.08
C ARG A 165 -13.62 -8.19 2.87
N ILE A 166 -12.69 -7.44 2.25
CA ILE A 166 -12.00 -6.31 2.87
C ILE A 166 -12.90 -5.09 2.76
N THR A 167 -13.62 -4.76 3.82
CA THR A 167 -14.61 -3.69 3.79
C THR A 167 -14.96 -3.21 5.19
N SER A 168 -15.67 -2.08 5.26
CA SER A 168 -16.26 -1.58 6.51
C SER A 168 -17.61 -2.22 6.76
N THR A 169 -17.86 -2.55 8.01
CA THR A 169 -19.19 -2.86 8.52
C THR A 169 -19.66 -1.73 9.43
N ARG A 170 -20.88 -1.80 9.94
CA ARG A 170 -21.41 -0.78 10.83
C ARG A 170 -20.51 -0.56 12.05
N GLY A 171 -19.88 0.60 12.10
CA GLY A 171 -19.07 1.08 13.19
C GLY A 171 -17.60 0.71 13.15
N HIS A 172 -17.20 -0.31 12.40
CA HIS A 172 -15.80 -0.77 12.34
C HIS A 172 -15.36 -1.17 10.94
N SER A 173 -14.05 -1.09 10.69
CA SER A 173 -13.49 -1.28 9.36
C SER A 173 -12.30 -2.23 9.34
N ILE A 174 -12.08 -2.85 8.18
CA ILE A 174 -10.79 -3.44 7.79
C ILE A 174 -10.22 -2.56 6.68
N THR A 175 -9.10 -1.92 6.96
CA THR A 175 -8.32 -1.19 5.95
C THR A 175 -7.12 -2.04 5.58
N SER A 176 -6.89 -2.28 4.29
CA SER A 176 -5.78 -3.14 3.86
C SER A 176 -4.66 -2.36 3.17
N MET A 177 -3.42 -2.75 3.48
CA MET A 177 -2.24 -2.42 2.68
C MET A 177 -1.72 -3.70 2.06
N GLN A 178 -1.63 -3.73 0.74
CA GLN A 178 -1.22 -4.89 -0.03
C GLN A 178 0.05 -4.56 -0.78
N ALA A 179 1.16 -5.23 -0.43
CA ALA A 179 2.38 -5.12 -1.20
C ALA A 179 2.18 -5.81 -2.55
N ILE A 180 2.46 -5.09 -3.62
CA ILE A 180 2.23 -5.55 -4.98
C ILE A 180 3.57 -5.59 -5.71
N TYR A 181 3.88 -6.78 -6.22
CA TYR A 181 4.99 -6.99 -7.14
C TYR A 181 4.47 -6.95 -8.57
N VAL A 182 5.18 -6.20 -9.43
CA VAL A 182 4.84 -6.11 -10.86
C VAL A 182 5.89 -6.91 -11.64
N PRO A 183 5.54 -8.11 -12.14
CA PRO A 183 6.49 -8.95 -12.88
C PRO A 183 7.04 -8.24 -14.11
N ALA A 184 8.37 -8.17 -14.23
CA ALA A 184 9.07 -7.53 -15.36
C ALA A 184 8.61 -6.09 -15.66
N ASP A 185 8.16 -5.37 -14.63
CA ASP A 185 7.59 -4.00 -14.73
C ASP A 185 6.39 -3.90 -15.70
N ASP A 186 5.74 -5.01 -15.99
CA ASP A 186 4.58 -5.08 -16.88
C ASP A 186 3.27 -4.99 -16.10
N ILE A 187 2.69 -3.78 -16.04
CA ILE A 187 1.40 -3.54 -15.38
C ILE A 187 0.21 -4.17 -16.11
N THR A 188 0.40 -4.64 -17.34
CA THR A 188 -0.64 -5.36 -18.08
C THR A 188 -0.68 -6.86 -17.75
N ASP A 189 0.31 -7.36 -16.99
CA ASP A 189 0.27 -8.72 -16.45
C ASP A 189 -1.03 -8.95 -15.68
N PRO A 190 -1.71 -10.10 -15.84
CA PRO A 190 -3.01 -10.35 -15.22
C PRO A 190 -3.04 -10.21 -13.69
N ALA A 191 -1.95 -10.53 -12.98
CA ALA A 191 -1.92 -10.44 -11.52
C ALA A 191 -2.01 -8.99 -11.02
N PRO A 192 -1.12 -8.05 -11.40
CA PRO A 192 -1.27 -6.65 -11.01
C PRO A 192 -2.53 -6.02 -11.62
N HIS A 193 -2.85 -6.31 -12.88
CA HIS A 193 -4.04 -5.75 -13.52
C HIS A 193 -5.33 -6.10 -12.78
N THR A 194 -5.50 -7.36 -12.38
CA THR A 194 -6.67 -7.79 -11.61
C THR A 194 -6.69 -7.14 -10.22
N THR A 195 -5.53 -7.00 -9.59
CA THR A 195 -5.41 -6.35 -8.28
C THR A 195 -5.76 -4.87 -8.35
N PHE A 196 -5.27 -4.15 -9.37
CA PHE A 196 -5.54 -2.70 -9.54
C PHE A 196 -7.03 -2.36 -9.57
N ALA A 197 -7.86 -3.26 -10.12
CA ALA A 197 -9.31 -3.04 -10.19
C ALA A 197 -9.98 -2.91 -8.82
N HIS A 198 -9.34 -3.39 -7.76
CA HIS A 198 -9.87 -3.37 -6.40
C HIS A 198 -9.29 -2.26 -5.52
N LEU A 199 -8.30 -1.50 -5.99
CA LEU A 199 -7.58 -0.52 -5.15
C LEU A 199 -8.29 0.83 -5.08
N ASP A 200 -8.32 1.40 -3.88
CA ASP A 200 -8.82 2.76 -3.61
C ASP A 200 -7.68 3.80 -3.64
N ALA A 201 -6.47 3.37 -3.33
CA ALA A 201 -5.28 4.21 -3.37
C ALA A 201 -4.04 3.38 -3.69
N THR A 202 -3.03 4.03 -4.25
CA THR A 202 -1.71 3.43 -4.46
C THR A 202 -0.64 4.30 -3.83
N THR A 203 0.32 3.67 -3.19
CA THR A 203 1.52 4.33 -2.65
C THR A 203 2.74 3.73 -3.33
N VAL A 204 3.48 4.57 -4.03
CA VAL A 204 4.71 4.18 -4.72
C VAL A 204 5.91 4.65 -3.90
N LEU A 205 6.73 3.71 -3.44
CA LEU A 205 8.01 4.01 -2.79
C LEU A 205 9.09 4.08 -3.85
N SER A 206 9.79 5.20 -3.89
CA SER A 206 10.75 5.54 -4.94
C SER A 206 12.18 5.46 -4.44
N ARG A 207 13.01 4.69 -5.13
CA ARG A 207 14.44 4.63 -4.84
C ARG A 207 15.15 5.98 -5.03
N PRO A 208 14.91 6.74 -6.11
CA PRO A 208 15.50 8.08 -6.25
C PRO A 208 15.20 9.01 -5.09
N ILE A 209 13.98 8.96 -4.54
CA ILE A 209 13.60 9.77 -3.38
C ILE A 209 14.34 9.30 -2.12
N SER A 210 14.48 7.99 -1.91
CA SER A 210 15.23 7.45 -0.77
C SER A 210 16.72 7.79 -0.86
N GLU A 211 17.27 7.83 -2.06
CA GLU A 211 18.67 8.24 -2.30
C GLU A 211 18.93 9.71 -1.97
N LEU A 212 17.90 10.56 -2.04
CA LEU A 212 17.96 11.94 -1.56
C LEU A 212 17.86 12.08 -0.03
N GLY A 213 17.70 10.97 0.68
CA GLY A 213 17.52 10.96 2.13
C GLY A 213 16.14 11.39 2.60
N ILE A 214 15.15 11.39 1.72
CA ILE A 214 13.76 11.75 2.04
C ILE A 214 12.99 10.50 2.42
N TYR A 215 12.46 10.48 3.65
CA TYR A 215 11.66 9.39 4.18
C TYR A 215 10.37 9.90 4.84
N PRO A 216 9.23 9.19 4.69
CA PRO A 216 9.06 8.01 3.83
C PRO A 216 9.29 8.36 2.35
N ALA A 217 9.88 7.43 1.61
CA ALA A 217 10.25 7.64 0.21
C ALA A 217 9.07 7.53 -0.75
N VAL A 218 7.95 8.10 -0.38
CA VAL A 218 6.72 8.10 -1.17
C VAL A 218 6.85 9.06 -2.34
N ASP A 219 6.58 8.57 -3.55
CA ASP A 219 6.49 9.41 -4.74
C ASP A 219 5.06 9.97 -4.83
N PRO A 220 4.87 11.27 -4.54
CA PRO A 220 3.53 11.86 -4.53
C PRO A 220 2.94 12.06 -5.92
N LEU A 221 3.75 12.01 -6.97
CA LEU A 221 3.30 12.17 -8.35
C LEU A 221 2.84 10.84 -8.96
N ASP A 222 3.52 9.74 -8.62
CA ASP A 222 3.16 8.40 -9.09
C ASP A 222 2.14 7.69 -8.19
N SER A 223 1.96 8.18 -6.97
CA SER A 223 0.94 7.67 -6.05
C SER A 223 -0.42 8.29 -6.34
N THR A 224 -1.49 7.52 -6.10
CA THR A 224 -2.87 7.94 -6.40
C THR A 224 -3.80 7.71 -5.23
N SER A 225 -4.92 8.45 -5.21
CA SER A 225 -6.00 8.24 -4.24
C SER A 225 -7.35 8.57 -4.87
N ARG A 226 -8.29 7.68 -4.73
CA ARG A 226 -9.67 7.86 -5.19
C ARG A 226 -10.39 9.00 -4.47
N ILE A 227 -10.05 9.24 -3.21
CA ILE A 227 -10.70 10.28 -2.40
C ILE A 227 -10.00 11.64 -2.42
N LEU A 228 -9.00 11.82 -3.25
CA LEU A 228 -8.44 13.15 -3.52
C LEU A 228 -9.43 13.93 -4.40
N ASP A 229 -10.53 14.35 -3.81
CA ASP A 229 -11.68 14.96 -4.44
C ASP A 229 -12.36 15.87 -3.42
N PRO A 230 -12.79 17.10 -3.79
CA PRO A 230 -13.43 18.03 -2.84
C PRO A 230 -14.63 17.45 -2.10
N ARG A 231 -15.34 16.50 -2.70
CA ARG A 231 -16.51 15.86 -2.08
C ARG A 231 -16.16 15.06 -0.84
N TYR A 232 -14.94 14.54 -0.74
CA TYR A 232 -14.51 13.65 0.35
C TYR A 232 -13.61 14.35 1.37
N ILE A 233 -12.72 15.22 0.91
CA ILE A 233 -11.70 15.86 1.77
C ILE A 233 -11.92 17.36 1.96
N GLY A 234 -12.87 17.96 1.25
CA GLY A 234 -13.16 19.38 1.27
C GLY A 234 -12.33 20.16 0.24
N GLU A 235 -12.82 21.36 -0.10
CA GLU A 235 -12.21 22.19 -1.14
C GLU A 235 -10.82 22.71 -0.77
N HIS A 236 -10.62 23.10 0.49
CA HIS A 236 -9.34 23.66 0.93
C HIS A 236 -8.22 22.63 0.83
N HIS A 237 -8.41 21.45 1.37
CA HIS A 237 -7.44 20.34 1.28
C HIS A 237 -7.14 20.00 -0.19
N PHE A 238 -8.19 19.88 -0.99
CA PHE A 238 -8.05 19.55 -2.42
C PHE A 238 -7.23 20.61 -3.18
N LYS A 239 -7.50 21.88 -2.97
CA LYS A 239 -6.76 22.98 -3.61
C LYS A 239 -5.28 22.99 -3.22
N VAL A 240 -4.99 22.83 -1.93
CA VAL A 240 -3.61 22.77 -1.41
C VAL A 240 -2.87 21.57 -2.01
N ALA A 241 -3.47 20.39 -2.00
CA ALA A 241 -2.87 19.19 -2.55
C ALA A 241 -2.57 19.34 -4.05
N ASN A 242 -3.51 19.83 -4.82
CA ASN A 242 -3.31 20.06 -6.26
C ASN A 242 -2.22 21.08 -6.53
N ARG A 243 -2.17 22.17 -5.78
CA ARG A 243 -1.12 23.18 -5.95
C ARG A 243 0.26 22.62 -5.65
N ILE A 244 0.38 21.81 -4.60
CA ILE A 244 1.64 21.13 -4.27
C ILE A 244 2.05 20.17 -5.39
N LYS A 245 1.13 19.37 -5.90
CA LYS A 245 1.40 18.46 -7.01
C LYS A 245 1.84 19.19 -8.27
N GLN A 246 1.24 20.32 -8.60
CA GLN A 246 1.65 21.16 -9.73
C GLN A 246 3.08 21.66 -9.56
N ILE A 247 3.42 22.15 -8.36
CA ILE A 247 4.77 22.64 -8.05
C ILE A 247 5.79 21.52 -8.17
N LEU A 248 5.51 20.34 -7.61
CA LEU A 248 6.40 19.20 -7.68
C LEU A 248 6.54 18.66 -9.11
N GLN A 249 5.46 18.64 -9.89
CA GLN A 249 5.51 18.22 -11.29
C GLN A 249 6.36 19.18 -12.12
N ARG A 250 6.19 20.48 -11.96
CA ARG A 250 7.00 21.46 -12.66
C ARG A 250 8.47 21.36 -12.26
N TYR A 251 8.75 21.13 -10.98
CA TYR A 251 10.12 20.90 -10.51
C TYR A 251 10.74 19.67 -11.17
N LYS A 252 9.98 18.57 -11.27
CA LYS A 252 10.43 17.36 -11.96
C LYS A 252 10.75 17.65 -13.44
N ASP A 253 9.92 18.40 -14.13
CA ASP A 253 10.12 18.80 -15.53
C ASP A 253 11.37 19.66 -15.70
N LEU A 254 11.73 20.48 -14.71
CA LEU A 254 12.89 21.35 -14.74
C LEU A 254 14.20 20.65 -14.36
N GLN A 255 14.14 19.47 -13.75
CA GLN A 255 15.34 18.78 -13.26
C GLN A 255 16.35 18.47 -14.36
N ASP A 256 15.91 18.08 -15.55
CA ASP A 256 16.79 17.81 -16.67
C ASP A 256 17.53 19.07 -17.12
N ILE A 257 16.85 20.21 -17.14
CA ILE A 257 17.43 21.51 -17.47
C ILE A 257 18.46 21.90 -16.41
N ILE A 258 18.14 21.72 -15.13
CA ILE A 258 19.04 22.01 -14.01
C ILE A 258 20.30 21.16 -14.08
N ALA A 259 20.14 19.87 -14.39
CA ALA A 259 21.27 18.93 -14.48
C ALA A 259 22.24 19.26 -15.63
N ILE A 260 21.72 19.77 -16.75
CA ILE A 260 22.52 20.06 -17.95
C ILE A 260 23.07 21.48 -17.95
N LEU A 261 22.23 22.46 -17.64
CA LEU A 261 22.55 23.89 -17.82
C LEU A 261 22.76 24.63 -16.49
N GLY A 262 22.41 24.03 -15.37
CA GLY A 262 22.48 24.68 -14.05
C GLY A 262 21.24 25.50 -13.73
N ILE A 263 21.10 25.84 -12.45
CA ILE A 263 19.92 26.57 -11.92
C ILE A 263 19.87 28.02 -12.40
N ASP A 264 21.02 28.61 -12.72
CA ASP A 264 21.13 30.01 -13.15
C ASP A 264 20.53 30.28 -14.53
N GLU A 265 20.38 29.24 -15.35
CA GLU A 265 19.75 29.29 -16.67
C GLU A 265 18.22 29.30 -16.63
N LEU A 266 17.63 29.11 -15.45
CA LEU A 266 16.17 29.17 -15.27
C LEU A 266 15.69 30.63 -15.21
N SER A 267 14.43 30.82 -15.62
CA SER A 267 13.76 32.12 -15.38
C SER A 267 13.65 32.37 -13.86
N GLU A 268 13.47 33.63 -13.48
CA GLU A 268 13.30 34.01 -12.08
C GLU A 268 12.10 33.28 -11.45
N GLU A 269 11.00 33.17 -12.18
CA GLU A 269 9.80 32.44 -11.76
C GLU A 269 10.10 30.99 -11.49
N ASP A 270 10.82 30.30 -12.38
CA ASP A 270 11.19 28.89 -12.21
C ASP A 270 12.18 28.68 -11.06
N ARG A 271 13.10 29.61 -10.82
CA ARG A 271 14.00 29.58 -9.66
C ARG A 271 13.25 29.66 -8.33
N ILE A 272 12.25 30.51 -8.24
CA ILE A 272 11.38 30.63 -7.07
C ILE A 272 10.61 29.34 -6.86
N LEU A 273 10.06 28.77 -7.93
CA LEU A 273 9.32 27.51 -7.89
C LEU A 273 10.21 26.35 -7.40
N VAL A 274 11.44 26.25 -7.88
CA VAL A 274 12.41 25.24 -7.44
C VAL A 274 12.70 25.38 -5.94
N GLY A 275 12.87 26.59 -5.44
CA GLY A 275 13.05 26.83 -4.00
C GLY A 275 11.86 26.38 -3.17
N ARG A 276 10.64 26.67 -3.65
CA ARG A 276 9.39 26.20 -3.01
C ARG A 276 9.27 24.68 -3.02
N ALA A 277 9.54 24.05 -4.16
CA ALA A 277 9.47 22.61 -4.30
C ALA A 277 10.43 21.88 -3.34
N ARG A 278 11.65 22.35 -3.21
CA ARG A 278 12.65 21.79 -2.28
C ARG A 278 12.22 21.92 -0.83
N ARG A 279 11.60 23.04 -0.44
CA ARG A 279 11.04 23.23 0.90
C ARG A 279 9.87 22.29 1.17
N ILE A 280 8.99 22.12 0.18
CA ILE A 280 7.86 21.18 0.26
C ILE A 280 8.37 19.76 0.46
N GLN A 281 9.34 19.31 -0.32
CA GLN A 281 9.93 17.98 -0.19
C GLN A 281 10.52 17.74 1.20
N ARG A 282 11.18 18.73 1.78
CA ARG A 282 11.73 18.63 3.15
C ARG A 282 10.66 18.60 4.21
N PHE A 283 9.55 19.27 3.99
CA PHE A 283 8.43 19.30 4.93
C PHE A 283 7.66 17.97 4.92
N LEU A 284 7.42 17.40 3.75
CA LEU A 284 6.70 16.14 3.59
C LEU A 284 7.56 14.93 3.94
#